data_8383680cadff7652e03d8aa45ca66cbe
#
_entry.id   8383680cadff7652e03d8aa45ca66cbe
#
_cell.length_a   1.000
_cell.length_b   1.000
_cell.length_c   1.000
_cell.angle_alpha   90.00
_cell.angle_beta   90.00
_cell.angle_gamma   90.00
#
_symmetry.space_group_name_H-M   'P 1'
#
loop_
_entity.id
_entity.type
_entity.pdbx_description
1 polymer ?
#
loop_
_entity_poly.entity_id
_entity_poly.type
_entity_poly.pdbx_seq_one_letter_code
_entity_poly.pdbx_strand_id
1 'polypeptide(L)'
;MTAYSTTARATHLLTNAAWFGGSLMGAVALNPAAREGDDSHEQAEIADEGWSRWGPVQGAAIGLHLLSGIAVVADNRRRVLAHPPTTTAVVLKTALTGVAVAASAAAYRFGAELGDALESADRDAAARQRARSLASRMRWLQWATPAATAGLLVLDAYLGEQQRGVPGLLDRASRIVHR
;
A
#
# COMPACT_ATOMS: atom_id res chain seq x y z
N MET A 1 -11.63 23.94 8.49
CA MET A 1 -11.43 22.47 8.53
C MET A 1 -11.76 22.02 9.94
N THR A 2 -12.58 21.00 10.10
CA THR A 2 -12.90 20.43 11.41
C THR A 2 -11.76 19.52 11.88
N ALA A 3 -11.58 19.33 13.19
CA ALA A 3 -10.58 18.39 13.75
C ALA A 3 -10.75 16.99 13.16
N TYR A 4 -12.00 16.55 12.93
CA TYR A 4 -12.34 15.29 12.29
C TYR A 4 -11.71 15.14 10.88
N SER A 5 -11.84 16.16 10.02
CA SER A 5 -11.29 16.06 8.65
C SER A 5 -9.77 16.04 8.64
N THR A 6 -9.12 16.71 9.58
CA THR A 6 -7.65 16.67 9.74
C THR A 6 -7.18 15.30 10.20
N THR A 7 -7.84 14.72 11.20
CA THR A 7 -7.50 13.38 11.71
C THR A 7 -7.68 12.31 10.64
N ALA A 8 -8.82 12.30 9.92
CA ALA A 8 -9.07 11.34 8.85
C ALA A 8 -7.98 11.41 7.75
N ARG A 9 -7.59 12.61 7.33
CA ARG A 9 -6.52 12.82 6.33
C ARG A 9 -5.15 12.39 6.85
N ALA A 10 -4.80 12.74 8.09
CA ALA A 10 -3.54 12.34 8.70
C ALA A 10 -3.44 10.82 8.84
N THR A 11 -4.51 10.17 9.31
CA THR A 11 -4.58 8.70 9.37
C THR A 11 -4.40 8.09 7.99
N HIS A 12 -5.10 8.60 6.97
CA HIS A 12 -5.01 8.11 5.60
C HIS A 12 -3.59 8.20 5.02
N LEU A 13 -2.91 9.32 5.24
CA LEU A 13 -1.53 9.52 4.78
C LEU A 13 -0.52 8.65 5.54
N LEU A 14 -0.61 8.61 6.88
CA LEU A 14 0.30 7.83 7.70
C LEU A 14 0.19 6.33 7.41
N THR A 15 -1.03 5.83 7.25
CA THR A 15 -1.27 4.41 6.95
C THR A 15 -0.81 4.04 5.54
N ASN A 16 -0.97 4.93 4.55
CA ASN A 16 -0.39 4.72 3.21
C ASN A 16 1.15 4.74 3.26
N ALA A 17 1.75 5.66 4.02
CA ALA A 17 3.20 5.71 4.20
C ALA A 17 3.76 4.45 4.87
N ALA A 18 3.06 3.92 5.89
CA ALA A 18 3.42 2.66 6.54
C ALA A 18 3.30 1.48 5.56
N TRP A 19 2.22 1.41 4.78
CA TRP A 19 2.02 0.37 3.76
C TRP A 19 3.10 0.41 2.68
N PHE A 20 3.38 1.61 2.13
CA PHE A 20 4.46 1.84 1.18
C PHE A 20 5.83 1.45 1.75
N GLY A 21 6.19 2.00 2.92
CA GLY A 21 7.50 1.79 3.54
C GLY A 21 7.75 0.33 3.88
N GLY A 22 6.76 -0.37 4.45
CA GLY A 22 6.87 -1.78 4.78
C GLY A 22 6.99 -2.68 3.56
N SER A 23 6.19 -2.43 2.51
CA SER A 23 6.30 -3.21 1.27
C SER A 23 7.61 -2.93 0.51
N LEU A 24 8.10 -1.70 0.54
CA LEU A 24 9.41 -1.34 -0.02
C LEU A 24 10.56 -1.99 0.78
N MET A 25 10.53 -1.93 2.11
CA MET A 25 11.49 -2.59 2.98
C MET A 25 11.53 -4.10 2.71
N GLY A 26 10.37 -4.73 2.56
CA GLY A 26 10.28 -6.14 2.17
C GLY A 26 10.98 -6.44 0.85
N ALA A 27 10.80 -5.60 -0.16
CA ALA A 27 11.38 -5.79 -1.48
C ALA A 27 12.90 -5.55 -1.52
N VAL A 28 13.40 -4.54 -0.79
CA VAL A 28 14.81 -4.10 -0.89
C VAL A 28 15.71 -4.66 0.21
N ALA A 29 15.15 -5.14 1.32
CA ALA A 29 15.93 -5.59 2.47
C ALA A 29 15.55 -7.01 2.92
N LEU A 30 14.32 -7.24 3.41
CA LEU A 30 13.95 -8.52 4.04
C LEU A 30 14.03 -9.69 3.05
N ASN A 31 13.39 -9.58 1.87
CA ASN A 31 13.39 -10.67 0.89
C ASN A 31 14.79 -10.95 0.29
N PRO A 32 15.65 -9.94 0.03
CA PRO A 32 17.05 -10.20 -0.29
C PRO A 32 17.81 -10.90 0.85
N ALA A 33 17.71 -10.39 2.09
CA ALA A 33 18.40 -11.00 3.24
C ALA A 33 17.99 -12.46 3.46
N ALA A 34 16.70 -12.78 3.37
CA ALA A 34 16.21 -14.15 3.48
C ALA A 34 16.83 -15.10 2.42
N ARG A 35 17.17 -14.60 1.23
CA ARG A 35 17.80 -15.42 0.17
C ARG A 35 19.29 -15.71 0.43
N GLU A 36 19.91 -15.07 1.39
CA GLU A 36 21.31 -15.31 1.79
C GLU A 36 21.43 -16.41 2.83
N GLY A 37 20.31 -16.99 3.32
CA GLY A 37 20.34 -18.17 4.18
C GLY A 37 21.03 -19.36 3.49
N ASP A 38 21.77 -20.15 4.28
CA ASP A 38 22.66 -21.22 3.80
C ASP A 38 21.90 -22.34 3.07
N ASP A 39 20.66 -22.59 3.48
CA ASP A 39 19.77 -23.59 2.85
C ASP A 39 18.33 -23.08 2.71
N SER A 40 17.47 -23.93 2.09
CA SER A 40 16.07 -23.55 1.83
C SER A 40 15.25 -23.38 3.10
N HIS A 41 15.59 -24.08 4.16
CA HIS A 41 14.88 -24.01 5.43
C HIS A 41 15.19 -22.67 6.13
N GLU A 42 16.46 -22.31 6.24
CA GLU A 42 16.88 -21.03 6.81
C GLU A 42 16.32 -19.82 6.02
N GLN A 43 16.30 -19.93 4.69
CA GLN A 43 15.65 -18.91 3.84
C GLN A 43 14.16 -18.72 4.17
N ALA A 44 13.43 -19.82 4.40
CA ALA A 44 12.04 -19.78 4.80
C ALA A 44 11.86 -19.18 6.19
N GLU A 45 12.68 -19.57 7.17
CA GLU A 45 12.64 -19.08 8.55
C GLU A 45 12.89 -17.57 8.63
N ILE A 46 13.92 -17.05 7.96
CA ILE A 46 14.22 -15.60 7.94
C ILE A 46 13.04 -14.80 7.34
N ALA A 47 12.46 -15.31 6.25
CA ALA A 47 11.33 -14.65 5.61
C ALA A 47 10.09 -14.68 6.53
N ASP A 48 9.77 -15.83 7.12
CA ASP A 48 8.62 -16.01 8.01
C ASP A 48 8.73 -15.13 9.25
N GLU A 49 9.90 -15.13 9.91
CA GLU A 49 10.14 -14.30 11.09
C GLU A 49 9.93 -12.80 10.82
N GLY A 50 10.40 -12.31 9.68
CA GLY A 50 10.20 -10.92 9.32
C GLY A 50 8.74 -10.59 8.96
N TRP A 51 8.09 -11.43 8.16
CA TRP A 51 6.73 -11.19 7.73
C TRP A 51 5.68 -11.47 8.81
N SER A 52 5.91 -12.42 9.72
CA SER A 52 5.02 -12.66 10.87
C SER A 52 4.94 -11.47 11.81
N ARG A 53 6.05 -10.74 11.98
CA ARG A 53 6.10 -9.51 12.78
C ARG A 53 5.48 -8.31 12.06
N TRP A 54 5.76 -8.16 10.76
CA TRP A 54 5.28 -7.00 10.00
C TRP A 54 3.84 -7.17 9.49
N GLY A 55 3.40 -8.38 9.18
CA GLY A 55 2.09 -8.67 8.60
C GLY A 55 0.91 -8.05 9.35
N PRO A 56 0.81 -8.17 10.68
CA PRO A 56 -0.24 -7.53 11.47
C PRO A 56 -0.23 -6.01 11.36
N VAL A 57 0.97 -5.38 11.34
CA VAL A 57 1.12 -3.92 11.18
C VAL A 57 0.65 -3.49 9.79
N GLN A 58 1.06 -4.22 8.76
CA GLN A 58 0.62 -3.95 7.38
C GLN A 58 -0.88 -4.15 7.20
N GLY A 59 -1.45 -5.20 7.78
CA GLY A 59 -2.89 -5.46 7.76
C GLY A 59 -3.68 -4.34 8.43
N ALA A 60 -3.24 -3.86 9.60
CA ALA A 60 -3.82 -2.72 10.28
C ALA A 60 -3.69 -1.43 9.46
N ALA A 61 -2.53 -1.19 8.84
CA ALA A 61 -2.32 -0.03 7.97
C ALA A 61 -3.26 -0.05 6.76
N ILE A 62 -3.43 -1.19 6.08
CA ILE A 62 -4.39 -1.34 4.98
C ILE A 62 -5.81 -1.08 5.44
N GLY A 63 -6.26 -1.70 6.54
CA GLY A 63 -7.61 -1.53 7.07
C GLY A 63 -7.92 -0.06 7.43
N LEU A 64 -7.01 0.59 8.15
CA LEU A 64 -7.15 2.00 8.52
C LEU A 64 -7.06 2.94 7.31
N HIS A 65 -6.25 2.61 6.29
CA HIS A 65 -6.20 3.36 5.04
C HIS A 65 -7.56 3.33 4.32
N LEU A 66 -8.18 2.16 4.21
CA LEU A 66 -9.49 2.00 3.58
C LEU A 66 -10.57 2.75 4.36
N LEU A 67 -10.64 2.60 5.67
CA LEU A 67 -11.63 3.27 6.53
C LEU A 67 -11.48 4.80 6.48
N SER A 68 -10.25 5.29 6.61
CA SER A 68 -9.99 6.73 6.55
C SER A 68 -10.22 7.30 5.14
N GLY A 69 -9.96 6.51 4.08
CA GLY A 69 -10.26 6.88 2.71
C GLY A 69 -11.77 7.10 2.49
N ILE A 70 -12.61 6.20 2.99
CA ILE A 70 -14.08 6.35 2.97
C ILE A 70 -14.48 7.64 3.71
N ALA A 71 -13.92 7.90 4.89
CA ALA A 71 -14.21 9.10 5.68
C ALA A 71 -13.80 10.39 4.93
N VAL A 72 -12.65 10.40 4.25
CA VAL A 72 -12.18 11.53 3.43
C VAL A 72 -13.11 11.78 2.23
N VAL A 73 -13.56 10.74 1.53
CA VAL A 73 -14.50 10.87 0.41
C VAL A 73 -15.86 11.36 0.88
N ALA A 74 -16.37 10.86 2.00
CA ALA A 74 -17.64 11.27 2.58
C ALA A 74 -17.62 12.77 2.97
N ASP A 75 -16.54 13.23 3.60
CA ASP A 75 -16.34 14.65 3.96
C ASP A 75 -16.26 15.57 2.74
N ASN A 76 -15.76 15.07 1.60
CA ASN A 76 -15.58 15.83 0.37
C ASN A 76 -16.61 15.50 -0.72
N ARG A 77 -17.70 14.77 -0.42
CA ARG A 77 -18.64 14.23 -1.40
C ARG A 77 -19.17 15.26 -2.41
N ARG A 78 -19.50 16.47 -1.95
CA ARG A 78 -20.02 17.55 -2.83
C ARG A 78 -18.97 17.96 -3.87
N ARG A 79 -17.70 18.06 -3.48
CA ARG A 79 -16.60 18.42 -4.36
C ARG A 79 -16.27 17.29 -5.34
N VAL A 80 -16.29 16.06 -4.86
CA VAL A 80 -16.08 14.87 -5.69
C VAL A 80 -17.12 14.79 -6.82
N LEU A 81 -18.39 15.13 -6.53
CA LEU A 81 -19.48 15.08 -7.51
C LEU A 81 -19.53 16.29 -8.45
N ALA A 82 -19.05 17.47 -8.01
CA ALA A 82 -19.20 18.72 -8.75
C ALA A 82 -17.94 19.16 -9.53
N HIS A 83 -16.77 18.53 -9.29
CA HIS A 83 -15.50 18.99 -9.87
C HIS A 83 -14.77 17.84 -10.60
N PRO A 84 -14.87 17.78 -11.96
CA PRO A 84 -14.33 16.65 -12.74
C PRO A 84 -12.88 16.25 -12.45
N PRO A 85 -11.90 17.18 -12.29
CA PRO A 85 -10.53 16.80 -11.95
C PRO A 85 -10.42 16.07 -10.61
N THR A 86 -11.25 16.46 -9.62
CA THR A 86 -11.30 15.78 -8.31
C THR A 86 -11.90 14.38 -8.45
N THR A 87 -12.96 14.23 -9.23
CA THR A 87 -13.60 12.94 -9.52
C THR A 87 -12.60 11.98 -10.17
N THR A 88 -11.88 12.44 -11.22
CA THR A 88 -10.86 11.64 -11.90
C THR A 88 -9.76 11.17 -10.93
N ALA A 89 -9.25 12.08 -10.10
CA ALA A 89 -8.22 11.74 -9.13
C ALA A 89 -8.71 10.72 -8.08
N VAL A 90 -9.97 10.84 -7.61
CA VAL A 90 -10.58 9.88 -6.68
C VAL A 90 -10.76 8.51 -7.32
N VAL A 91 -11.22 8.45 -8.57
CA VAL A 91 -11.35 7.18 -9.32
C VAL A 91 -9.99 6.52 -9.50
N LEU A 92 -8.98 7.28 -9.91
CA LEU A 92 -7.63 6.76 -10.08
C LEU A 92 -7.03 6.24 -8.75
N LYS A 93 -7.22 6.99 -7.66
CA LYS A 93 -6.81 6.54 -6.32
C LYS A 93 -7.51 5.24 -5.92
N THR A 94 -8.82 5.15 -6.14
CA THR A 94 -9.59 3.93 -5.82
C THR A 94 -9.08 2.74 -6.63
N ALA A 95 -8.80 2.91 -7.91
CA ALA A 95 -8.23 1.86 -8.76
C ALA A 95 -6.84 1.42 -8.26
N LEU A 96 -5.94 2.39 -7.99
CA LEU A 96 -4.60 2.08 -7.44
C LEU A 96 -4.67 1.42 -6.06
N THR A 97 -5.59 1.83 -5.19
CA THR A 97 -5.83 1.16 -3.91
C THR A 97 -6.25 -0.29 -4.13
N GLY A 98 -7.17 -0.55 -5.06
CA GLY A 98 -7.56 -1.90 -5.44
C GLY A 98 -6.39 -2.75 -5.93
N VAL A 99 -5.54 -2.18 -6.80
CA VAL A 99 -4.30 -2.84 -7.27
C VAL A 99 -3.35 -3.14 -6.11
N ALA A 100 -3.13 -2.18 -5.20
CA ALA A 100 -2.25 -2.36 -4.05
C ALA A 100 -2.76 -3.45 -3.09
N VAL A 101 -4.06 -3.48 -2.81
CA VAL A 101 -4.69 -4.53 -1.98
C VAL A 101 -4.55 -5.89 -2.65
N ALA A 102 -4.87 -6.01 -3.94
CA ALA A 102 -4.76 -7.26 -4.67
C ALA A 102 -3.30 -7.76 -4.74
N ALA A 103 -2.34 -6.86 -4.98
CA ALA A 103 -0.91 -7.19 -4.98
C ALA A 103 -0.43 -7.65 -3.60
N SER A 104 -0.86 -6.99 -2.51
CA SER A 104 -0.52 -7.40 -1.14
C SER A 104 -1.10 -8.77 -0.79
N ALA A 105 -2.36 -9.02 -1.15
CA ALA A 105 -2.99 -10.32 -0.92
C ALA A 105 -2.32 -11.44 -1.74
N ALA A 106 -1.96 -11.16 -2.99
CA ALA A 106 -1.24 -12.10 -3.85
C ALA A 106 0.18 -12.38 -3.30
N ALA A 107 0.90 -11.33 -2.85
CA ALA A 107 2.23 -11.48 -2.25
C ALA A 107 2.18 -12.32 -0.97
N TYR A 108 1.18 -12.11 -0.12
CA TYR A 108 0.97 -12.91 1.08
C TYR A 108 0.73 -14.39 0.75
N ARG A 109 -0.19 -14.68 -0.17
CA ARG A 109 -0.49 -16.06 -0.59
C ARG A 109 0.71 -16.76 -1.22
N PHE A 110 1.35 -16.13 -2.19
CA PHE A 110 2.53 -16.72 -2.85
C PHE A 110 3.73 -16.81 -1.93
N GLY A 111 3.87 -15.91 -0.95
CA GLY A 111 4.89 -15.98 0.09
C GLY A 111 4.71 -17.22 0.96
N ALA A 112 3.49 -17.47 1.45
CA ALA A 112 3.16 -18.68 2.22
C ALA A 112 3.41 -19.96 1.40
N GLU A 113 2.93 -20.01 0.13
CA GLU A 113 3.17 -21.16 -0.75
C GLU A 113 4.66 -21.38 -1.05
N LEU A 114 5.46 -20.31 -1.10
CA LEU A 114 6.91 -20.38 -1.27
C LEU A 114 7.58 -20.93 -0.03
N GLY A 115 7.19 -20.50 1.18
CA GLY A 115 7.65 -21.04 2.45
C GLY A 115 7.45 -22.55 2.52
N ASP A 116 6.21 -23.02 2.32
CA ASP A 116 5.86 -24.45 2.30
C ASP A 116 6.70 -25.24 1.29
N ALA A 117 6.94 -24.67 0.10
CA ALA A 117 7.73 -25.31 -0.95
C ALA A 117 9.23 -25.37 -0.61
N LEU A 118 9.77 -24.34 0.07
CA LEU A 118 11.16 -24.31 0.53
C LEU A 118 11.41 -25.33 1.63
N GLU A 119 10.52 -25.45 2.62
CA GLU A 119 10.64 -26.44 3.70
C GLU A 119 10.72 -27.89 3.17
N SER A 120 10.10 -28.16 2.03
CA SER A 120 10.08 -29.48 1.40
C SER A 120 11.14 -29.66 0.32
N ALA A 121 11.84 -28.60 -0.11
CA ALA A 121 12.69 -28.58 -1.30
C ALA A 121 13.89 -29.52 -1.24
N ASP A 122 14.44 -29.76 -0.04
CA ASP A 122 15.62 -30.62 0.11
C ASP A 122 15.29 -32.12 -0.03
N ARG A 123 14.03 -32.48 0.23
CA ARG A 123 13.54 -33.86 0.22
C ARG A 123 12.75 -34.23 -1.05
N ASP A 124 12.20 -33.23 -1.75
CA ASP A 124 11.32 -33.43 -2.90
C ASP A 124 11.72 -32.56 -4.09
N ALA A 125 12.04 -33.18 -5.23
CA ALA A 125 12.40 -32.49 -6.47
C ALA A 125 11.24 -31.67 -7.04
N ALA A 126 9.99 -32.11 -6.87
CA ALA A 126 8.82 -31.37 -7.31
C ALA A 126 8.60 -30.10 -6.47
N ALA A 127 8.79 -30.18 -5.14
CA ALA A 127 8.77 -29.03 -4.24
C ALA A 127 9.86 -28.03 -4.61
N ARG A 128 11.07 -28.49 -4.91
CA ARG A 128 12.17 -27.64 -5.37
C ARG A 128 11.85 -26.90 -6.66
N GLN A 129 11.23 -27.56 -7.63
CA GLN A 129 10.81 -26.94 -8.87
C GLN A 129 9.70 -25.90 -8.63
N ARG A 130 8.74 -26.20 -7.75
CA ARG A 130 7.68 -25.29 -7.33
C ARG A 130 8.25 -24.05 -6.64
N ALA A 131 9.17 -24.20 -5.69
CA ALA A 131 9.85 -23.10 -5.02
C ALA A 131 10.53 -22.14 -6.00
N ARG A 132 11.27 -22.68 -7.00
CA ARG A 132 11.90 -21.87 -8.06
C ARG A 132 10.89 -21.06 -8.86
N SER A 133 9.77 -21.67 -9.22
CA SER A 133 8.69 -21.01 -9.98
C SER A 133 8.06 -19.88 -9.17
N LEU A 134 7.73 -20.13 -7.91
CA LEU A 134 7.15 -19.14 -6.99
C LEU A 134 8.13 -18.00 -6.71
N ALA A 135 9.41 -18.30 -6.43
CA ALA A 135 10.45 -17.29 -6.22
C ALA A 135 10.62 -16.37 -7.45
N SER A 136 10.52 -16.93 -8.65
CA SER A 136 10.56 -16.14 -9.88
C SER A 136 9.39 -15.16 -10.00
N ARG A 137 8.17 -15.59 -9.66
CA ARG A 137 6.97 -14.74 -9.66
C ARG A 137 7.06 -13.67 -8.57
N MET A 138 7.52 -14.04 -7.38
CA MET A 138 7.68 -13.13 -6.25
C MET A 138 8.68 -12.01 -6.52
N ARG A 139 9.74 -12.24 -7.29
CA ARG A 139 10.69 -11.19 -7.67
C ARG A 139 10.05 -9.99 -8.37
N TRP A 140 9.01 -10.20 -9.14
CA TRP A 140 8.26 -9.12 -9.80
C TRP A 140 7.12 -8.60 -8.95
N LEU A 141 6.36 -9.51 -8.33
CA LEU A 141 5.18 -9.16 -7.54
C LEU A 141 5.52 -8.29 -6.33
N GLN A 142 6.69 -8.51 -5.70
CA GLN A 142 7.14 -7.70 -4.55
C GLN A 142 7.24 -6.20 -4.85
N TRP A 143 7.35 -5.79 -6.12
CA TRP A 143 7.41 -4.38 -6.53
C TRP A 143 6.03 -3.79 -6.83
N ALA A 144 5.00 -4.60 -7.03
CA ALA A 144 3.66 -4.12 -7.38
C ALA A 144 3.02 -3.28 -6.25
N THR A 145 3.13 -3.75 -5.00
CA THR A 145 2.59 -3.00 -3.85
C THR A 145 3.31 -1.67 -3.62
N PRO A 146 4.66 -1.60 -3.51
CA PRO A 146 5.32 -0.31 -3.32
C PRO A 146 5.11 0.64 -4.51
N ALA A 147 5.06 0.15 -5.75
CA ALA A 147 4.77 1.00 -6.91
C ALA A 147 3.36 1.60 -6.85
N ALA A 148 2.34 0.79 -6.54
CA ALA A 148 0.97 1.28 -6.44
C ALA A 148 0.79 2.26 -5.27
N THR A 149 1.34 1.95 -4.10
CA THR A 149 1.25 2.82 -2.90
C THR A 149 2.07 4.11 -3.04
N ALA A 150 3.23 4.09 -3.75
CA ALA A 150 3.93 5.30 -4.15
C ALA A 150 3.06 6.19 -5.05
N GLY A 151 2.38 5.61 -6.04
CA GLY A 151 1.41 6.34 -6.87
C GLY A 151 0.30 6.98 -6.05
N LEU A 152 -0.20 6.31 -5.01
CA LEU A 152 -1.17 6.89 -4.08
C LEU A 152 -0.60 8.11 -3.34
N LEU A 153 0.66 8.06 -2.85
CA LEU A 153 1.31 9.20 -2.18
C LEU A 153 1.48 10.39 -3.14
N VAL A 154 1.86 10.14 -4.39
CA VAL A 154 1.97 11.19 -5.42
C VAL A 154 0.60 11.84 -5.68
N LEU A 155 -0.47 11.04 -5.80
CA LEU A 155 -1.82 11.57 -5.98
C LEU A 155 -2.32 12.34 -4.75
N ASP A 156 -1.92 11.95 -3.53
CA ASP A 156 -2.23 12.70 -2.32
C ASP A 156 -1.56 14.08 -2.33
N ALA A 157 -0.29 14.15 -2.72
CA ALA A 157 0.42 15.42 -2.89
C ALA A 157 -0.23 16.30 -3.96
N TYR A 158 -0.55 15.73 -5.12
CA TYR A 158 -1.25 16.46 -6.20
C TYR A 158 -2.60 17.03 -5.76
N LEU A 159 -3.42 16.23 -5.09
CA LEU A 159 -4.71 16.70 -4.56
C LEU A 159 -4.54 17.75 -3.46
N GLY A 160 -3.49 17.66 -2.67
CA GLY A 160 -3.13 18.65 -1.65
C GLY A 160 -2.80 20.01 -2.29
N GLU A 161 -2.01 20.02 -3.37
CA GLU A 161 -1.67 21.25 -4.11
C GLU A 161 -2.88 21.88 -4.78
N GLN A 162 -3.78 21.10 -5.38
CA GLN A 162 -5.04 21.61 -5.95
C GLN A 162 -5.92 22.33 -4.91
N GLN A 163 -5.81 21.98 -3.62
CA GLN A 163 -6.54 22.66 -2.54
C GLN A 163 -5.91 23.99 -2.13
N ARG A 164 -4.62 24.22 -2.43
CA ARG A 164 -3.86 25.45 -2.14
C ARG A 164 -3.89 26.47 -3.29
N GLY A 165 -4.23 26.03 -4.52
CA GLY A 165 -4.23 26.87 -5.71
C GLY A 165 -5.30 27.95 -5.75
N VAL A 166 -5.42 28.65 -6.91
CA VAL A 166 -6.36 29.77 -7.15
C VAL A 166 -7.79 29.54 -6.62
N PRO A 167 -8.40 28.33 -6.74
CA PRO A 167 -9.71 28.06 -6.15
C PRO A 167 -9.73 28.18 -4.62
N GLY A 168 -8.67 27.78 -3.93
CA GLY A 168 -8.56 27.93 -2.46
C GLY A 168 -8.38 29.36 -2.01
N LEU A 169 -7.73 30.21 -2.82
CA LEU A 169 -7.59 31.64 -2.58
C LEU A 169 -8.92 32.38 -2.81
N LEU A 170 -9.64 32.03 -3.88
CA LEU A 170 -10.95 32.61 -4.19
C LEU A 170 -12.01 32.24 -3.13
N ASP A 171 -11.99 31.00 -2.62
CA ASP A 171 -12.89 30.56 -1.54
C ASP A 171 -12.57 31.25 -0.20
N ARG A 172 -11.30 31.61 0.05
CA ARG A 172 -10.92 32.46 1.19
C ARG A 172 -11.39 33.92 1.00
N ALA A 173 -11.19 34.48 -0.18
CA ALA A 173 -11.60 35.84 -0.50
C ALA A 173 -13.13 36.00 -0.38
N SER A 174 -13.92 35.06 -0.88
CA SER A 174 -15.39 35.10 -0.78
C SER A 174 -15.90 35.04 0.66
N ARG A 175 -15.22 34.31 1.55
CA ARG A 175 -15.57 34.26 2.99
C ARG A 175 -15.23 35.53 3.77
N ILE A 176 -14.29 36.33 3.26
CA ILE A 176 -13.93 37.63 3.89
C ILE A 176 -14.95 38.71 3.48
N VAL A 177 -15.45 38.67 2.25
CA VAL A 177 -16.41 39.65 1.72
C VAL A 177 -17.82 39.44 2.28
N HIS A 178 -18.15 38.25 2.77
CA HIS A 178 -19.47 37.91 3.37
C HIS A 178 -19.50 37.93 4.91
N ARG A 179 -18.49 38.51 5.56
CA ARG A 179 -18.46 38.84 6.99
C ARG A 179 -18.53 40.37 7.17
#